data_fc0719ad4eaba131e0c4228d8e112108
#
_entry.id   fc0719ad4eaba131e0c4228d8e112108
#
_cell.length_a   1.000
_cell.length_b   1.000
_cell.length_c   1.000
_cell.angle_alpha   90.00
_cell.angle_beta   90.00
_cell.angle_gamma   90.00
#
_symmetry.space_group_name_H-M   'P 1'
#
loop_
_entity.id
_entity.type
_entity.pdbx_description
1 polymer ?
#
loop_
_entity_poly.entity_id
_entity_poly.type
_entity_poly.pdbx_seq_one_letter_code
_entity_poly.pdbx_strand_id
1 'polypeptide(L)'
;MTKAMQQWSRYLSPSQMNPFDLNPLRDLLTHQIDFAALQKSSPVKLFIATTHANSGKLRIFQNNEMSSDVILASACLPTMYRSVLIDNEPYWDGAYSANPAVFPLFDLCNACDILLILLQPLYLNDTPDSAREIQSRILDITFQSGFLREMQMFTRLKARRPLFVWSKLERHIARTHFHLIEAELAQFDAESKLTVNLKFFATLKNMGREAGQKWLANNYLKLGKSSSVDLAEVFA
;
A
#
# COMPACT_ATOMS: atom_id res chain seq x y z
N MET A 1 19.91 0.54 9.57
CA MET A 1 20.11 -0.90 9.86
C MET A 1 21.42 -1.34 9.23
N THR A 2 22.30 -2.01 9.97
CA THR A 2 23.59 -2.42 9.43
C THR A 2 23.45 -3.65 8.52
N LYS A 3 24.30 -3.77 7.48
CA LYS A 3 24.32 -4.94 6.57
C LYS A 3 24.43 -6.27 7.34
N ALA A 4 25.10 -6.27 8.48
CA ALA A 4 25.18 -7.43 9.37
C ALA A 4 23.81 -7.86 9.90
N MET A 5 22.94 -6.93 10.30
CA MET A 5 21.61 -7.26 10.83
C MET A 5 20.70 -7.87 9.76
N GLN A 6 20.83 -7.46 8.50
CA GLN A 6 20.14 -8.09 7.37
C GLN A 6 20.63 -9.51 7.08
N GLN A 7 21.93 -9.78 7.26
CA GLN A 7 22.49 -11.12 7.10
C GLN A 7 21.98 -12.07 8.19
N TRP A 8 21.93 -11.61 9.44
CA TRP A 8 21.45 -12.38 10.58
C TRP A 8 19.93 -12.64 10.55
N SER A 9 19.12 -11.75 9.93
CA SER A 9 17.67 -11.95 9.79
C SER A 9 17.29 -13.17 8.95
N ARG A 10 18.22 -13.78 8.24
CA ARG A 10 18.01 -15.05 7.52
C ARG A 10 18.09 -16.29 8.42
N TYR A 11 18.70 -16.16 9.58
CA TYR A 11 19.00 -17.29 10.48
C TYR A 11 18.34 -17.13 11.85
N LEU A 12 18.04 -15.92 12.27
CA LEU A 12 17.45 -15.63 13.57
C LEU A 12 16.00 -15.15 13.40
N SER A 13 15.14 -15.63 14.28
CA SER A 13 13.77 -15.12 14.36
C SER A 13 13.73 -13.67 14.85
N PRO A 14 12.70 -12.89 14.56
CA PRO A 14 12.52 -11.54 15.12
C PRO A 14 12.60 -11.49 16.63
N SER A 15 12.09 -12.53 17.31
CA SER A 15 12.18 -12.64 18.77
C SER A 15 13.58 -12.83 19.30
N GLN A 16 14.46 -13.48 18.54
CA GLN A 16 15.86 -13.64 18.90
C GLN A 16 16.66 -12.37 18.63
N MET A 17 16.29 -11.62 17.58
CA MET A 17 16.97 -10.36 17.24
C MET A 17 16.53 -9.18 18.15
N ASN A 18 15.30 -9.19 18.62
CA ASN A 18 14.73 -8.18 19.50
C ASN A 18 13.98 -8.83 20.68
N PRO A 19 14.70 -9.41 21.66
CA PRO A 19 14.08 -10.12 22.77
C PRO A 19 13.22 -9.25 23.66
N PHE A 20 13.52 -7.94 23.75
CA PHE A 20 12.77 -6.98 24.55
C PHE A 20 11.64 -6.30 23.81
N ASP A 21 11.42 -6.65 22.54
CA ASP A 21 10.37 -6.08 21.68
C ASP A 21 10.39 -4.54 21.60
N LEU A 22 11.59 -3.97 21.57
CA LEU A 22 11.78 -2.52 21.49
C LEU A 22 11.31 -2.02 20.12
N ASN A 23 10.36 -1.09 20.12
CA ASN A 23 9.82 -0.50 18.89
C ASN A 23 9.71 1.02 19.00
N PRO A 24 10.77 1.77 18.64
CA PRO A 24 10.77 3.23 18.69
C PRO A 24 9.67 3.90 17.84
N LEU A 25 9.18 3.21 16.81
CA LEU A 25 8.07 3.72 16.01
C LEU A 25 6.77 3.79 16.83
N ARG A 26 6.55 2.88 17.78
CA ARG A 26 5.40 2.92 18.70
C ARG A 26 5.38 4.22 19.49
N ASP A 27 6.51 4.59 20.08
CA ASP A 27 6.63 5.81 20.87
C ASP A 27 6.38 7.06 20.01
N LEU A 28 6.95 7.07 18.80
CA LEU A 28 6.74 8.16 17.86
C LEU A 28 5.25 8.31 17.50
N LEU A 29 4.56 7.22 17.18
CA LEU A 29 3.15 7.23 16.79
C LEU A 29 2.26 7.72 17.94
N THR A 30 2.48 7.22 19.15
CA THR A 30 1.69 7.61 20.33
C THR A 30 1.89 9.06 20.74
N HIS A 31 3.07 9.64 20.47
CA HIS A 31 3.34 11.05 20.75
C HIS A 31 2.80 12.00 19.67
N GLN A 32 2.70 11.55 18.42
CA GLN A 32 2.34 12.42 17.29
C GLN A 32 0.88 12.31 16.86
N ILE A 33 0.21 11.21 17.17
CA ILE A 33 -1.16 10.95 16.72
C ILE A 33 -2.10 10.87 17.90
N ASP A 34 -3.11 11.74 17.92
CA ASP A 34 -4.25 11.62 18.81
C ASP A 34 -5.24 10.59 18.22
N PHE A 35 -5.05 9.34 18.61
CA PHE A 35 -5.91 8.24 18.16
C PHE A 35 -7.36 8.39 18.62
N ALA A 36 -7.60 8.99 19.80
CA ALA A 36 -8.95 9.21 20.30
C ALA A 36 -9.71 10.23 19.45
N ALA A 37 -9.06 11.33 19.07
CA ALA A 37 -9.63 12.31 18.14
C ALA A 37 -9.85 11.71 16.75
N LEU A 38 -8.89 10.92 16.26
CA LEU A 38 -8.98 10.25 14.95
C LEU A 38 -10.16 9.28 14.88
N GLN A 39 -10.40 8.50 15.94
CA GLN A 39 -11.53 7.57 16.01
C GLN A 39 -12.89 8.29 16.03
N LYS A 40 -12.99 9.42 16.73
CA LYS A 40 -14.27 10.10 17.00
C LYS A 40 -14.67 11.13 15.96
N SER A 41 -13.71 11.89 15.43
CA SER A 41 -14.00 13.15 14.73
C SER A 41 -13.19 13.39 13.46
N SER A 42 -12.49 12.38 12.94
CA SER A 42 -11.75 12.53 11.68
C SER A 42 -12.70 12.78 10.51
N PRO A 43 -12.53 13.87 9.75
CA PRO A 43 -13.32 14.11 8.54
C PRO A 43 -12.89 13.20 7.38
N VAL A 44 -11.73 12.54 7.50
CA VAL A 44 -11.15 11.65 6.49
C VAL A 44 -11.42 10.21 6.91
N LYS A 45 -11.92 9.39 5.99
CA LYS A 45 -12.02 7.94 6.17
C LYS A 45 -10.67 7.31 5.90
N LEU A 46 -10.18 6.55 6.86
CA LEU A 46 -8.93 5.80 6.78
C LEU A 46 -9.24 4.31 6.64
N PHE A 47 -8.47 3.65 5.80
CA PHE A 47 -8.49 2.21 5.60
C PHE A 47 -7.06 1.70 5.66
N ILE A 48 -6.73 0.95 6.70
CA ILE A 48 -5.40 0.39 6.90
C ILE A 48 -5.46 -1.11 6.64
N ALA A 49 -4.69 -1.56 5.66
CA ALA A 49 -4.58 -2.97 5.31
C ALA A 49 -3.56 -3.66 6.22
N THR A 50 -3.91 -4.84 6.70
CA THR A 50 -3.03 -5.77 7.40
C THR A 50 -3.30 -7.19 6.90
N THR A 51 -2.34 -8.08 7.10
CA THR A 51 -2.47 -9.49 6.77
C THR A 51 -2.55 -10.30 8.06
N HIS A 52 -3.64 -11.02 8.28
CA HIS A 52 -3.75 -11.93 9.42
C HIS A 52 -2.74 -13.08 9.27
N ALA A 53 -1.78 -13.18 10.19
CA ALA A 53 -0.59 -14.02 10.01
C ALA A 53 -0.91 -15.50 9.84
N ASN A 54 -1.89 -16.04 10.59
CA ASN A 54 -2.20 -17.47 10.59
C ASN A 54 -3.05 -17.89 9.37
N SER A 55 -3.83 -16.99 8.78
CA SER A 55 -4.74 -17.35 7.68
C SER A 55 -4.37 -16.73 6.33
N GLY A 56 -3.46 -15.74 6.30
CA GLY A 56 -3.14 -14.94 5.12
C GLY A 56 -4.27 -14.02 4.64
N LYS A 57 -5.36 -13.92 5.40
CA LYS A 57 -6.51 -13.10 5.02
C LYS A 57 -6.22 -11.62 5.22
N LEU A 58 -6.70 -10.82 4.26
CA LEU A 58 -6.72 -9.36 4.39
C LEU A 58 -7.66 -8.93 5.51
N ARG A 59 -7.20 -8.03 6.37
CA ARG A 59 -8.01 -7.29 7.34
C ARG A 59 -7.85 -5.81 7.07
N ILE A 60 -8.98 -5.11 6.90
CA ILE A 60 -9.01 -3.65 6.78
C ILE A 60 -9.51 -3.06 8.10
N PHE A 61 -8.70 -2.22 8.71
CA PHE A 61 -9.07 -1.44 9.88
C PHE A 61 -9.55 -0.06 9.45
N GLN A 62 -10.61 0.42 10.11
CA GLN A 62 -11.22 1.72 9.84
C GLN A 62 -10.98 2.69 11.00
N ASN A 63 -11.40 3.96 10.86
CA ASN A 63 -11.16 5.02 11.83
C ASN A 63 -11.46 4.63 13.29
N ASN A 64 -12.58 3.97 13.53
CA ASN A 64 -13.02 3.57 14.87
C ASN A 64 -12.15 2.47 15.52
N GLU A 65 -11.31 1.81 14.72
CA GLU A 65 -10.40 0.74 15.16
C GLU A 65 -8.93 1.23 15.21
N MET A 66 -8.67 2.48 14.78
CA MET A 66 -7.30 2.98 14.66
C MET A 66 -6.57 3.05 15.99
N SER A 67 -5.37 2.47 16.01
CA SER A 67 -4.45 2.50 17.14
C SER A 67 -3.00 2.46 16.63
N SER A 68 -2.05 2.67 17.53
CA SER A 68 -0.63 2.47 17.19
C SER A 68 -0.35 1.05 16.72
N ASP A 69 -1.04 0.06 17.31
CA ASP A 69 -0.88 -1.35 16.92
C ASP A 69 -1.35 -1.63 15.49
N VAL A 70 -2.45 -1.02 15.05
CA VAL A 70 -2.92 -1.14 13.66
C VAL A 70 -1.89 -0.60 12.68
N ILE A 71 -1.31 0.57 12.95
CA ILE A 71 -0.27 1.15 12.09
C ILE A 71 0.99 0.30 12.12
N LEU A 72 1.42 -0.17 13.29
CA LEU A 72 2.58 -1.04 13.42
C LEU A 72 2.37 -2.38 12.70
N ALA A 73 1.18 -2.96 12.79
CA ALA A 73 0.83 -4.18 12.07
C ALA A 73 0.93 -3.99 10.56
N SER A 74 0.42 -2.86 10.03
CA SER A 74 0.44 -2.55 8.60
C SER A 74 1.84 -2.32 8.03
N ALA A 75 2.86 -2.16 8.89
CA ALA A 75 4.27 -2.01 8.52
C ALA A 75 5.15 -3.16 9.08
N CYS A 76 4.53 -4.22 9.59
CA CYS A 76 5.22 -5.34 10.23
C CYS A 76 5.74 -6.35 9.21
N LEU A 77 7.00 -6.22 8.83
CA LEU A 77 7.69 -7.23 8.00
C LEU A 77 8.05 -8.45 8.87
N PRO A 78 7.52 -9.66 8.58
CA PRO A 78 7.66 -10.84 9.42
C PRO A 78 9.09 -11.36 9.57
N THR A 79 9.98 -10.96 8.66
CA THR A 79 11.41 -11.30 8.73
C THR A 79 12.20 -10.39 9.67
N MET A 80 11.60 -9.27 10.13
CA MET A 80 12.28 -8.24 10.91
C MET A 80 11.62 -7.97 12.26
N TYR A 81 10.30 -8.10 12.33
CA TYR A 81 9.50 -7.77 13.51
C TYR A 81 8.62 -8.95 13.91
N ARG A 82 8.33 -9.05 15.21
CA ARG A 82 7.29 -9.95 15.70
C ARG A 82 5.95 -9.54 15.12
N SER A 83 5.04 -10.52 14.93
CA SER A 83 3.66 -10.18 14.60
C SER A 83 3.07 -9.26 15.67
N VAL A 84 2.30 -8.27 15.23
CA VAL A 84 1.58 -7.39 16.14
C VAL A 84 0.26 -8.06 16.52
N LEU A 85 -0.01 -8.16 17.81
CA LEU A 85 -1.27 -8.71 18.32
C LEU A 85 -2.31 -7.60 18.41
N ILE A 86 -3.45 -7.80 17.77
CA ILE A 86 -4.65 -6.96 17.88
C ILE A 86 -5.79 -7.91 18.24
N ASP A 87 -6.43 -7.67 19.37
CA ASP A 87 -7.50 -8.57 19.90
C ASP A 87 -7.07 -10.04 20.00
N ASN A 88 -5.83 -10.30 20.43
CA ASN A 88 -5.17 -11.61 20.51
C ASN A 88 -4.94 -12.33 19.17
N GLU A 89 -5.18 -11.67 18.03
CA GLU A 89 -4.91 -12.19 16.70
C GLU A 89 -3.62 -11.58 16.13
N PRO A 90 -2.74 -12.38 15.48
CA PRO A 90 -1.46 -11.90 14.97
C PRO A 90 -1.61 -11.30 13.57
N TYR A 91 -1.01 -10.12 13.37
CA TYR A 91 -1.03 -9.41 12.09
C TYR A 91 0.37 -9.06 11.59
N TRP A 92 0.52 -9.08 10.28
CA TRP A 92 1.66 -8.64 9.50
C TRP A 92 1.28 -7.52 8.54
N ASP A 93 2.27 -6.97 7.83
CA ASP A 93 2.12 -5.95 6.82
C ASP A 93 1.00 -6.30 5.81
N GLY A 94 0.16 -5.31 5.52
CA GLY A 94 -0.93 -5.45 4.56
C GLY A 94 -0.47 -5.77 3.14
N ALA A 95 0.76 -5.41 2.78
CA ALA A 95 1.31 -5.65 1.46
C ALA A 95 1.33 -7.14 1.06
N TYR A 96 1.32 -8.07 2.03
CA TYR A 96 1.23 -9.51 1.74
C TYR A 96 -0.14 -9.95 1.22
N SER A 97 -1.20 -9.17 1.46
CA SER A 97 -2.56 -9.52 1.02
C SER A 97 -3.19 -8.48 0.10
N ALA A 98 -2.85 -7.19 0.24
CA ALA A 98 -3.31 -6.11 -0.64
C ALA A 98 -2.41 -4.87 -0.53
N ASN A 99 -1.95 -4.32 -1.68
CA ASN A 99 -1.03 -3.17 -1.71
C ASN A 99 -1.25 -2.28 -2.96
N PRO A 100 -2.17 -1.33 -2.89
CA PRO A 100 -3.21 -1.10 -1.87
C PRO A 100 -4.44 -1.97 -2.03
N ALA A 101 -5.33 -1.99 -1.02
CA ALA A 101 -6.70 -2.47 -1.14
C ALA A 101 -7.58 -1.33 -1.66
N VAL A 102 -8.24 -1.50 -2.79
CA VAL A 102 -9.06 -0.45 -3.43
C VAL A 102 -10.56 -0.66 -3.16
N PHE A 103 -11.03 -1.91 -3.03
CA PHE A 103 -12.45 -2.24 -2.85
C PHE A 103 -13.14 -1.50 -1.70
N PRO A 104 -12.48 -1.18 -0.54
CA PRO A 104 -13.17 -0.48 0.54
C PRO A 104 -13.67 0.91 0.14
N LEU A 105 -13.04 1.53 -0.85
CA LEU A 105 -13.42 2.84 -1.37
C LEU A 105 -14.77 2.77 -2.10
N PHE A 106 -15.10 1.65 -2.73
CA PHE A 106 -16.38 1.44 -3.38
C PHE A 106 -17.52 1.08 -2.42
N ASP A 107 -17.19 0.33 -1.38
CA ASP A 107 -18.18 -0.12 -0.41
C ASP A 107 -18.52 0.96 0.64
N LEU A 108 -17.52 1.74 1.03
CA LEU A 108 -17.58 2.62 2.21
C LEU A 108 -17.45 4.12 1.89
N CYS A 109 -17.12 4.47 0.64
CA CYS A 109 -17.02 5.85 0.17
C CYS A 109 -17.99 6.10 -0.99
N ASN A 110 -18.23 7.39 -1.27
CA ASN A 110 -19.02 7.84 -2.41
C ASN A 110 -18.17 8.73 -3.34
N ALA A 111 -16.84 8.58 -3.29
CA ALA A 111 -15.94 9.37 -4.13
C ALA A 111 -16.13 9.01 -5.61
N CYS A 112 -16.11 10.04 -6.46
CA CYS A 112 -16.15 9.86 -7.91
C CYS A 112 -14.77 9.65 -8.52
N ASP A 113 -13.71 9.98 -7.79
CA ASP A 113 -12.32 9.87 -8.25
C ASP A 113 -11.52 9.03 -7.26
N ILE A 114 -10.69 8.14 -7.80
CA ILE A 114 -9.70 7.36 -7.06
C ILE A 114 -8.33 7.67 -7.63
N LEU A 115 -7.45 8.23 -6.80
CA LEU A 115 -6.05 8.47 -7.15
C LEU A 115 -5.19 7.35 -6.56
N LEU A 116 -4.59 6.55 -7.42
CA LEU A 116 -3.62 5.53 -7.06
C LEU A 116 -2.22 6.15 -7.06
N ILE A 117 -1.48 5.97 -5.97
CA ILE A 117 -0.08 6.38 -5.87
C ILE A 117 0.76 5.11 -5.73
N LEU A 118 1.48 4.74 -6.78
CA LEU A 118 2.28 3.53 -6.84
C LEU A 118 3.76 3.88 -6.63
N LEU A 119 4.36 3.28 -5.61
CA LEU A 119 5.77 3.47 -5.28
C LEU A 119 6.68 2.48 -6.01
N GLN A 120 6.11 1.49 -6.68
CA GLN A 120 6.82 0.50 -7.46
C GLN A 120 6.23 0.43 -8.85
N PRO A 121 7.07 0.34 -9.90
CA PRO A 121 6.59 0.24 -11.26
C PRO A 121 5.80 -1.06 -11.46
N LEU A 122 4.71 -0.97 -12.20
CA LEU A 122 3.93 -2.15 -12.59
C LEU A 122 4.65 -2.95 -13.67
N TYR A 123 5.39 -2.26 -14.52
CA TYR A 123 6.13 -2.83 -15.64
C TYR A 123 7.63 -2.55 -15.52
N LEU A 124 8.45 -3.53 -15.83
CA LEU A 124 9.90 -3.38 -15.97
C LEU A 124 10.26 -3.42 -17.43
N ASN A 125 11.14 -2.50 -17.87
CA ASN A 125 11.62 -2.48 -19.25
C ASN A 125 12.49 -3.69 -19.57
N ASP A 126 13.31 -4.12 -18.61
CA ASP A 126 14.25 -5.22 -18.76
C ASP A 126 13.83 -6.40 -17.87
N THR A 127 14.02 -7.61 -18.38
CA THR A 127 13.80 -8.84 -17.61
C THR A 127 14.96 -9.03 -16.64
N PRO A 128 14.69 -9.23 -15.33
CA PRO A 128 15.74 -9.50 -14.35
C PRO A 128 16.55 -10.76 -14.70
N ASP A 129 17.88 -10.66 -14.70
CA ASP A 129 18.77 -11.77 -15.06
C ASP A 129 19.65 -12.23 -13.89
N SER A 130 20.08 -11.33 -13.02
CA SER A 130 20.83 -11.70 -11.83
C SER A 130 19.96 -12.33 -10.75
N ALA A 131 20.51 -13.27 -9.97
CA ALA A 131 19.79 -13.90 -8.85
C ALA A 131 19.20 -12.88 -7.86
N ARG A 132 19.90 -11.76 -7.63
CA ARG A 132 19.41 -10.67 -6.77
C ARG A 132 18.21 -9.95 -7.36
N GLU A 133 18.25 -9.60 -8.63
CA GLU A 133 17.14 -8.94 -9.33
C GLU A 133 15.92 -9.86 -9.43
N ILE A 134 16.13 -11.14 -9.74
CA ILE A 134 15.07 -12.14 -9.77
C ILE A 134 14.38 -12.25 -8.40
N GLN A 135 15.14 -12.36 -7.30
CA GLN A 135 14.58 -12.42 -5.96
C GLN A 135 13.81 -11.14 -5.61
N SER A 136 14.34 -9.96 -5.94
CA SER A 136 13.63 -8.69 -5.74
C SER A 136 12.31 -8.67 -6.52
N ARG A 137 12.35 -9.09 -7.80
CA ARG A 137 11.14 -9.12 -8.64
C ARG A 137 10.08 -10.09 -8.14
N ILE A 138 10.47 -11.26 -7.64
CA ILE A 138 9.54 -12.23 -7.02
C ILE A 138 8.82 -11.58 -5.85
N LEU A 139 9.52 -10.85 -4.98
CA LEU A 139 8.92 -10.13 -3.86
C LEU A 139 7.96 -9.03 -4.35
N ASP A 140 8.37 -8.24 -5.33
CA ASP A 140 7.52 -7.18 -5.89
C ASP A 140 6.24 -7.76 -6.52
N ILE A 141 6.34 -8.86 -7.28
CA ILE A 141 5.18 -9.57 -7.83
C ILE A 141 4.28 -10.08 -6.71
N THR A 142 4.85 -10.65 -5.65
CA THR A 142 4.09 -11.14 -4.50
C THR A 142 3.29 -10.03 -3.86
N PHE A 143 3.91 -8.87 -3.60
CA PHE A 143 3.25 -7.72 -2.97
C PHE A 143 2.23 -7.03 -3.88
N GLN A 144 2.40 -7.09 -5.19
CA GLN A 144 1.48 -6.46 -6.15
C GLN A 144 0.32 -7.38 -6.57
N SER A 145 0.44 -8.70 -6.38
CA SER A 145 -0.49 -9.68 -6.95
C SER A 145 -1.95 -9.48 -6.54
N GLY A 146 -2.20 -9.16 -5.27
CA GLY A 146 -3.55 -8.87 -4.75
C GLY A 146 -4.16 -7.64 -5.42
N PHE A 147 -3.42 -6.56 -5.45
CA PHE A 147 -3.81 -5.30 -6.09
C PHE A 147 -4.05 -5.47 -7.60
N LEU A 148 -3.14 -6.13 -8.31
CA LEU A 148 -3.30 -6.35 -9.76
C LEU A 148 -4.56 -7.15 -10.09
N ARG A 149 -4.85 -8.21 -9.33
CA ARG A 149 -6.08 -9.01 -9.52
C ARG A 149 -7.34 -8.17 -9.25
N GLU A 150 -7.31 -7.35 -8.23
CA GLU A 150 -8.40 -6.45 -7.90
C GLU A 150 -8.63 -5.41 -9.01
N MET A 151 -7.57 -4.79 -9.51
CA MET A 151 -7.66 -3.83 -10.61
C MET A 151 -8.10 -4.46 -11.92
N GLN A 152 -7.65 -5.69 -12.23
CA GLN A 152 -8.16 -6.46 -13.38
C GLN A 152 -9.67 -6.72 -13.28
N MET A 153 -10.17 -7.02 -12.08
CA MET A 153 -11.60 -7.19 -11.86
C MET A 153 -12.36 -5.88 -12.11
N PHE A 154 -11.89 -4.76 -11.56
CA PHE A 154 -12.51 -3.44 -11.79
C PHE A 154 -12.48 -3.04 -13.27
N THR A 155 -11.38 -3.28 -13.96
CA THR A 155 -11.24 -3.05 -15.41
C THR A 155 -12.31 -3.83 -16.20
N ARG A 156 -12.47 -5.11 -15.90
CA ARG A 156 -13.49 -5.95 -16.54
C ARG A 156 -14.92 -5.49 -16.23
N LEU A 157 -15.18 -5.09 -15.00
CA LEU A 157 -16.49 -4.57 -14.59
C LEU A 157 -16.83 -3.26 -15.30
N LYS A 158 -15.86 -2.34 -15.45
CA LYS A 158 -16.04 -1.09 -16.20
C LYS A 158 -16.27 -1.32 -17.70
N ALA A 159 -15.64 -2.31 -18.28
CA ALA A 159 -15.79 -2.63 -19.71
C ALA A 159 -17.13 -3.32 -20.04
N ARG A 160 -17.83 -3.88 -19.06
CA ARG A 160 -19.12 -4.55 -19.29
C ARG A 160 -20.19 -3.55 -19.68
N ARG A 161 -20.93 -3.87 -20.75
CA ARG A 161 -22.20 -3.23 -21.07
C ARG A 161 -23.32 -4.15 -20.56
N PRO A 162 -24.03 -3.81 -19.49
CA PRO A 162 -25.03 -4.70 -18.93
C PRO A 162 -26.23 -4.76 -19.86
N LEU A 163 -26.77 -5.97 -20.00
CA LEU A 163 -28.07 -6.23 -20.64
C LEU A 163 -29.23 -5.96 -19.68
N PHE A 164 -28.95 -5.84 -18.36
CA PHE A 164 -29.93 -5.69 -17.30
C PHE A 164 -29.48 -4.66 -16.24
N VAL A 165 -30.33 -4.42 -15.25
CA VAL A 165 -30.13 -3.41 -14.20
C VAL A 165 -28.84 -3.69 -13.41
N TRP A 166 -27.98 -2.69 -13.35
CA TRP A 166 -26.75 -2.73 -12.57
C TRP A 166 -27.03 -2.68 -11.06
N SER A 167 -26.26 -3.43 -10.28
CA SER A 167 -26.21 -3.26 -8.83
C SER A 167 -25.69 -1.86 -8.45
N LYS A 168 -25.88 -1.45 -7.18
CA LYS A 168 -25.35 -0.17 -6.68
C LYS A 168 -23.83 -0.11 -6.82
N LEU A 169 -23.13 -1.22 -6.53
CA LEU A 169 -21.70 -1.34 -6.63
C LEU A 169 -21.21 -1.21 -8.09
N GLU A 170 -21.82 -1.92 -9.03
CA GLU A 170 -21.45 -1.83 -10.45
C GLU A 170 -21.61 -0.41 -11.00
N ARG A 171 -22.70 0.28 -10.63
CA ARG A 171 -22.91 1.69 -11.00
C ARG A 171 -21.85 2.61 -10.42
N HIS A 172 -21.41 2.36 -9.17
CA HIS A 172 -20.36 3.13 -8.54
C HIS A 172 -19.03 2.91 -9.27
N ILE A 173 -18.62 1.66 -9.51
CA ILE A 173 -17.41 1.33 -10.27
C ILE A 173 -17.43 1.96 -11.66
N ALA A 174 -18.55 1.86 -12.38
CA ALA A 174 -18.68 2.39 -13.74
C ALA A 174 -18.50 3.91 -13.81
N ARG A 175 -18.95 4.65 -12.79
CA ARG A 175 -18.88 6.13 -12.72
C ARG A 175 -17.57 6.64 -12.16
N THR A 176 -16.78 5.81 -11.48
CA THR A 176 -15.55 6.23 -10.83
C THR A 176 -14.47 6.50 -11.86
N HIS A 177 -13.82 7.65 -11.72
CA HIS A 177 -12.66 8.02 -12.51
C HIS A 177 -11.39 7.55 -11.78
N PHE A 178 -10.47 6.96 -12.54
CA PHE A 178 -9.20 6.50 -12.00
C PHE A 178 -8.07 7.40 -12.45
N HIS A 179 -7.19 7.66 -11.52
CA HIS A 179 -6.00 8.46 -11.70
C HIS A 179 -4.81 7.71 -11.15
N LEU A 180 -3.64 7.92 -11.78
CA LEU A 180 -2.43 7.22 -11.40
C LEU A 180 -1.27 8.22 -11.30
N ILE A 181 -0.55 8.15 -10.18
CA ILE A 181 0.81 8.69 -10.04
C ILE A 181 1.73 7.52 -9.81
N GLU A 182 2.65 7.31 -10.73
CA GLU A 182 3.70 6.32 -10.59
C GLU A 182 5.01 7.03 -10.24
N ALA A 183 5.68 6.54 -9.19
CA ALA A 183 6.93 7.14 -8.76
C ALA A 183 8.09 6.53 -9.56
N GLU A 184 8.97 7.39 -10.10
CA GLU A 184 10.18 6.97 -10.81
C GLU A 184 11.27 6.53 -9.80
N LEU A 185 10.98 5.45 -9.05
CA LEU A 185 11.87 4.92 -8.01
C LEU A 185 12.71 3.72 -8.48
N ALA A 186 12.65 3.36 -9.75
CA ALA A 186 13.40 2.23 -10.32
C ALA A 186 14.93 2.35 -10.14
N GLN A 187 15.45 3.57 -9.95
CA GLN A 187 16.86 3.82 -9.69
C GLN A 187 17.33 3.39 -8.27
N PHE A 188 16.38 3.12 -7.37
CA PHE A 188 16.69 2.69 -6.00
C PHE A 188 16.55 1.18 -5.89
N ASP A 189 17.59 0.54 -5.37
CA ASP A 189 17.58 -0.90 -5.14
C ASP A 189 16.75 -1.30 -3.90
N ALA A 190 16.53 -2.59 -3.73
CA ALA A 190 15.77 -3.12 -2.58
C ALA A 190 16.40 -2.77 -1.22
N GLU A 191 17.71 -2.55 -1.15
CA GLU A 191 18.41 -2.17 0.09
C GLU A 191 18.06 -0.72 0.49
N SER A 192 17.71 0.13 -0.47
CA SER A 192 17.33 1.51 -0.20
C SER A 192 16.06 1.62 0.63
N LYS A 193 15.14 0.64 0.52
CA LYS A 193 13.90 0.57 1.33
C LYS A 193 14.16 0.51 2.84
N LEU A 194 15.36 0.08 3.24
CA LEU A 194 15.79 -0.02 4.64
C LEU A 194 16.77 1.08 5.05
N THR A 195 17.01 2.05 4.16
CA THR A 195 17.96 3.15 4.43
C THR A 195 17.30 4.23 5.26
N VAL A 196 17.71 4.39 6.51
CA VAL A 196 17.27 5.45 7.40
C VAL A 196 18.26 6.60 7.37
N ASN A 197 18.03 7.60 6.51
CA ASN A 197 18.91 8.76 6.32
C ASN A 197 18.08 9.99 5.94
N LEU A 198 18.25 11.10 6.67
CA LEU A 198 17.51 12.35 6.43
C LEU A 198 17.71 12.90 5.01
N LYS A 199 18.92 12.81 4.46
CA LYS A 199 19.21 13.26 3.10
C LYS A 199 18.43 12.42 2.08
N PHE A 200 18.38 11.12 2.28
CA PHE A 200 17.62 10.21 1.44
C PHE A 200 16.11 10.51 1.50
N PHE A 201 15.57 10.71 2.71
CA PHE A 201 14.16 11.09 2.87
C PHE A 201 13.84 12.45 2.23
N ALA A 202 14.76 13.43 2.31
CA ALA A 202 14.60 14.70 1.62
C ALA A 202 14.56 14.52 0.09
N THR A 203 15.40 13.66 -0.46
CA THR A 203 15.39 13.31 -1.89
C THR A 203 14.05 12.69 -2.29
N LEU A 204 13.57 11.66 -1.58
CA LEU A 204 12.28 11.03 -1.85
C LEU A 204 11.10 12.02 -1.76
N LYS A 205 11.13 12.91 -0.76
CA LYS A 205 10.14 13.98 -0.61
C LYS A 205 10.10 14.92 -1.82
N ASN A 206 11.27 15.31 -2.33
CA ASN A 206 11.35 16.20 -3.50
C ASN A 206 10.86 15.48 -4.75
N MET A 207 11.26 14.24 -4.98
CA MET A 207 10.77 13.42 -6.09
C MET A 207 9.24 13.26 -6.05
N GLY A 208 8.68 12.96 -4.87
CA GLY A 208 7.22 12.87 -4.72
C GLY A 208 6.50 14.20 -4.99
N ARG A 209 7.09 15.34 -4.60
CA ARG A 209 6.54 16.67 -4.92
C ARG A 209 6.57 16.95 -6.42
N GLU A 210 7.67 16.67 -7.07
CA GLU A 210 7.82 16.84 -8.53
C GLU A 210 6.81 15.98 -9.29
N ALA A 211 6.69 14.69 -8.93
CA ALA A 211 5.70 13.79 -9.53
C ALA A 211 4.27 14.31 -9.33
N GLY A 212 3.93 14.75 -8.11
CA GLY A 212 2.62 15.29 -7.80
C GLY A 212 2.33 16.60 -8.55
N GLN A 213 3.29 17.51 -8.64
CA GLN A 213 3.15 18.77 -9.38
C GLN A 213 2.98 18.53 -10.88
N LYS A 214 3.80 17.64 -11.47
CA LYS A 214 3.69 17.23 -12.87
C LYS A 214 2.32 16.62 -13.17
N TRP A 215 1.85 15.75 -12.27
CA TRP A 215 0.54 15.15 -12.43
C TRP A 215 -0.58 16.18 -12.35
N LEU A 216 -0.56 17.07 -11.37
CA LEU A 216 -1.56 18.14 -11.19
C LEU A 216 -1.61 19.08 -12.41
N ALA A 217 -0.45 19.50 -12.92
CA ALA A 217 -0.38 20.37 -14.08
C ALA A 217 -1.08 19.76 -15.32
N ASN A 218 -1.00 18.45 -15.50
CA ASN A 218 -1.51 17.76 -16.67
C ASN A 218 -2.95 17.22 -16.48
N ASN A 219 -3.39 16.97 -15.25
CA ASN A 219 -4.61 16.18 -15.01
C ASN A 219 -5.62 16.87 -14.08
N TYR A 220 -5.30 18.01 -13.46
CA TYR A 220 -6.21 18.67 -12.51
C TYR A 220 -7.62 18.89 -13.06
N LEU A 221 -7.73 19.30 -14.34
CA LEU A 221 -9.01 19.56 -15.00
C LEU A 221 -9.83 18.30 -15.31
N LYS A 222 -9.25 17.12 -15.18
CA LYS A 222 -9.93 15.83 -15.36
C LYS A 222 -10.66 15.37 -14.08
N LEU A 223 -10.27 15.88 -12.90
CA LEU A 223 -10.89 15.53 -11.62
C LEU A 223 -12.39 15.81 -11.66
N GLY A 224 -13.19 14.84 -11.22
CA GLY A 224 -14.65 14.87 -11.26
C GLY A 224 -15.26 14.74 -12.65
N LYS A 225 -14.48 14.55 -13.73
CA LYS A 225 -14.98 14.55 -15.11
C LYS A 225 -14.58 13.31 -15.90
N SER A 226 -13.33 12.87 -15.80
CA SER A 226 -12.81 11.74 -16.57
C SER A 226 -11.57 11.15 -15.93
N SER A 227 -11.29 9.89 -16.19
CA SER A 227 -10.04 9.24 -15.79
C SER A 227 -8.82 9.89 -16.45
N SER A 228 -7.68 9.91 -15.75
CA SER A 228 -6.38 10.28 -16.35
C SER A 228 -5.58 9.08 -16.83
N VAL A 229 -6.07 7.87 -16.57
CA VAL A 229 -5.45 6.61 -16.95
C VAL A 229 -6.50 5.70 -17.58
N ASP A 230 -6.13 4.95 -18.61
CA ASP A 230 -6.93 3.85 -19.13
C ASP A 230 -6.61 2.57 -18.36
N LEU A 231 -7.60 2.08 -17.61
CA LEU A 231 -7.42 0.86 -16.82
C LEU A 231 -7.18 -0.37 -17.71
N ALA A 232 -7.74 -0.40 -18.93
CA ALA A 232 -7.56 -1.53 -19.83
C ALA A 232 -6.12 -1.60 -20.37
N GLU A 233 -5.51 -0.44 -20.63
CA GLU A 233 -4.12 -0.37 -21.06
C GLU A 233 -3.14 -0.79 -19.94
N VAL A 234 -3.46 -0.42 -18.70
CA VAL A 234 -2.54 -0.63 -17.56
C VAL A 234 -2.74 -1.99 -16.88
N PHE A 235 -3.99 -2.49 -16.78
CA PHE A 235 -4.32 -3.64 -15.93
C PHE A 235 -5.02 -4.82 -16.65
N ALA A 236 -5.31 -4.73 -17.95
CA ALA A 236 -5.94 -5.83 -18.68
C ALA A 236 -4.99 -6.97 -19.03
#